data_64b0a93aa8aaf0fc012c7d6e3e1724c0
#
_entry.id   64b0a93aa8aaf0fc012c7d6e3e1724c0
#
_cell.length_a   1.000
_cell.length_b   1.000
_cell.length_c   1.000
_cell.angle_alpha   90.00
_cell.angle_beta   90.00
_cell.angle_gamma   90.00
#
_symmetry.space_group_name_H-M   'P 1'
#
loop_
_entity.id
_entity.type
_entity.pdbx_description
1 polymer ?
#
loop_
_entity_poly.entity_id
_entity_poly.type
_entity_poly.pdbx_seq_one_letter_code
_entity_poly.pdbx_strand_id
1 'polypeptide(L)'
;MDVFSADWPGICRRIVAEQRAIFAATASSEERTVYEGVGEGGDHTLAIDRRCEDAVFAELEALAAQGASFVAVSEERGEVSFGSGGETRVVIDPIDGSLNARRTIPSHSLSIAVASGPSMADVEFGFVHDFGADEGLLLRWHRS
;
A
#
# COMPACT_ATOMS: atom_id res chain seq x y z
N MET A 1 -19.88 7.19 1.87
CA MET A 1 -18.89 7.26 2.96
C MET A 1 -17.77 8.18 2.54
N ASP A 2 -17.40 9.10 3.43
CA ASP A 2 -16.23 9.95 3.19
C ASP A 2 -14.94 9.16 3.45
N VAL A 3 -14.08 9.07 2.44
CA VAL A 3 -12.80 8.35 2.51
C VAL A 3 -11.89 8.90 3.61
N PHE A 4 -11.92 10.22 3.85
CA PHE A 4 -11.08 10.86 4.87
C PHE A 4 -11.53 10.57 6.30
N SER A 5 -12.79 10.15 6.50
CA SER A 5 -13.33 9.77 7.80
C SER A 5 -13.08 8.29 8.14
N ALA A 6 -12.51 7.51 7.23
CA ALA A 6 -12.17 6.12 7.47
C ALA A 6 -11.11 5.98 8.57
N ASP A 7 -11.09 4.83 9.24
CA ASP A 7 -10.07 4.50 10.24
C ASP A 7 -8.73 4.11 9.58
N TRP A 8 -8.09 5.09 8.95
CA TRP A 8 -6.81 4.86 8.28
C TRP A 8 -5.72 4.31 9.21
N PRO A 9 -5.60 4.75 10.46
CA PRO A 9 -4.65 4.12 11.38
C PRO A 9 -4.92 2.63 11.59
N GLY A 10 -6.18 2.23 11.72
CA GLY A 10 -6.58 0.83 11.84
C GLY A 10 -6.30 0.04 10.55
N ILE A 11 -6.64 0.60 9.40
CA ILE A 11 -6.34 0.03 8.08
C ILE A 11 -4.83 -0.21 7.94
N CYS A 12 -4.02 0.79 8.23
CA CYS A 12 -2.56 0.68 8.12
C CYS A 12 -1.99 -0.38 9.06
N ARG A 13 -2.48 -0.48 10.30
CA ARG A 13 -2.05 -1.52 11.24
C ARG A 13 -2.36 -2.93 10.72
N ARG A 14 -3.53 -3.15 10.13
CA ARG A 14 -3.90 -4.45 9.56
C ARG A 14 -3.03 -4.81 8.36
N ILE A 15 -2.75 -3.85 7.49
CA ILE A 15 -1.85 -4.06 6.33
C ILE A 15 -0.44 -4.42 6.81
N VAL A 16 0.11 -3.69 7.76
CA VAL A 16 1.44 -3.97 8.33
C VAL A 16 1.49 -5.36 8.94
N ALA A 17 0.47 -5.76 9.70
CA ALA A 17 0.41 -7.09 10.32
C ALA A 17 0.38 -8.20 9.25
N GLU A 18 -0.39 -8.01 8.19
CA GLU A 18 -0.48 -8.96 7.07
C GLU A 18 0.85 -9.04 6.30
N GLN A 19 1.48 -7.92 6.02
CA GLN A 19 2.79 -7.91 5.35
C GLN A 19 3.88 -8.55 6.20
N ARG A 20 3.88 -8.33 7.51
CA ARG A 20 4.78 -9.06 8.42
C ARG A 20 4.60 -10.57 8.33
N ALA A 21 3.35 -11.03 8.28
CA ALA A 21 3.04 -12.45 8.13
C ALA A 21 3.57 -13.01 6.80
N ILE A 22 3.44 -12.23 5.72
CA ILE A 22 3.98 -12.57 4.39
C ILE A 22 5.50 -12.71 4.44
N PHE A 23 6.20 -11.74 5.03
CA PHE A 23 7.66 -11.78 5.17
C PHE A 23 8.13 -12.94 6.05
N ALA A 24 7.41 -13.24 7.13
CA ALA A 24 7.72 -14.37 8.01
C ALA A 24 7.55 -15.72 7.30
N ALA A 25 6.52 -15.84 6.44
CA ALA A 25 6.26 -17.05 5.66
C ALA A 25 7.25 -17.24 4.50
N THR A 26 7.90 -16.16 4.03
CA THR A 26 8.90 -16.16 2.95
C THR A 26 10.27 -15.76 3.50
N ALA A 27 10.78 -16.54 4.45
CA ALA A 27 11.98 -16.17 5.21
C ALA A 27 13.28 -16.26 4.41
N SER A 28 13.34 -17.10 3.33
CA SER A 28 14.54 -17.24 2.53
C SER A 28 14.57 -16.29 1.35
N SER A 29 15.76 -15.88 0.93
CA SER A 29 15.96 -15.08 -0.28
C SER A 29 15.45 -15.81 -1.53
N GLU A 30 15.60 -17.12 -1.60
CA GLU A 30 15.11 -17.95 -2.71
C GLU A 30 13.59 -17.89 -2.83
N GLU A 31 12.85 -18.03 -1.71
CA GLU A 31 11.39 -17.92 -1.70
C GLU A 31 10.91 -16.53 -2.12
N ARG A 32 11.64 -15.48 -1.71
CA ARG A 32 11.31 -14.08 -2.03
C ARG A 32 11.63 -13.69 -3.47
N THR A 33 12.34 -14.52 -4.23
CA THR A 33 12.67 -14.28 -5.63
C THR A 33 11.79 -15.02 -6.61
N VAL A 34 10.71 -15.64 -6.17
CA VAL A 34 9.73 -16.29 -7.05
C VAL A 34 8.94 -15.27 -7.85
N TYR A 35 8.96 -15.36 -9.18
CA TYR A 35 8.25 -14.47 -10.09
C TYR A 35 6.87 -15.02 -10.45
N GLU A 36 5.86 -14.12 -10.54
CA GLU A 36 4.48 -14.45 -10.91
C GLU A 36 3.98 -13.70 -12.15
N GLY A 37 4.86 -13.27 -13.02
CA GLY A 37 4.49 -12.61 -14.25
C GLY A 37 5.16 -11.26 -14.44
N VAL A 38 4.52 -10.39 -15.24
CA VAL A 38 5.03 -9.07 -15.60
C VAL A 38 4.05 -8.00 -15.12
N GLY A 39 4.53 -7.00 -14.37
CA GLY A 39 3.73 -5.87 -13.92
C GLY A 39 3.46 -4.85 -15.03
N GLU A 40 2.62 -3.84 -14.74
CA GLU A 40 2.22 -2.75 -15.64
C GLU A 40 3.41 -2.00 -16.26
N GLY A 41 4.48 -1.82 -15.51
CA GLY A 41 5.71 -1.17 -15.98
C GLY A 41 6.62 -2.05 -16.86
N GLY A 42 6.21 -3.27 -17.19
CA GLY A 42 6.99 -4.22 -17.98
C GLY A 42 8.01 -5.03 -17.18
N ASP A 43 8.17 -4.77 -15.89
CA ASP A 43 9.04 -5.53 -15.00
C ASP A 43 8.35 -6.81 -14.50
N HIS A 44 9.15 -7.83 -14.16
CA HIS A 44 8.62 -9.06 -13.57
C HIS A 44 8.10 -8.81 -12.17
N THR A 45 6.84 -9.16 -11.95
CA THR A 45 6.21 -9.09 -10.62
C THR A 45 6.61 -10.29 -9.78
N LEU A 46 7.17 -10.02 -8.60
CA LEU A 46 7.48 -11.06 -7.64
C LEU A 46 6.24 -11.52 -6.88
N ALA A 47 6.21 -12.80 -6.49
CA ALA A 47 5.12 -13.34 -5.68
C ALA A 47 4.95 -12.58 -4.36
N ILE A 48 6.04 -12.18 -3.72
CA ILE A 48 6.00 -11.40 -2.49
C ILE A 48 5.43 -9.99 -2.72
N ASP A 49 5.80 -9.33 -3.82
CA ASP A 49 5.29 -8.01 -4.17
C ASP A 49 3.78 -8.06 -4.40
N ARG A 50 3.32 -9.08 -5.11
CA ARG A 50 1.89 -9.31 -5.36
C ARG A 50 1.11 -9.55 -4.08
N ARG A 51 1.61 -10.39 -3.19
CA ARG A 51 0.95 -10.66 -1.89
C ARG A 51 0.85 -9.41 -1.03
N CYS A 52 1.91 -8.61 -0.99
CA CYS A 52 1.91 -7.36 -0.23
C CYS A 52 0.94 -6.33 -0.83
N GLU A 53 0.86 -6.24 -2.15
CA GLU A 53 -0.12 -5.40 -2.82
C GLU A 53 -1.55 -5.91 -2.60
N ASP A 54 -1.79 -7.21 -2.70
CA ASP A 54 -3.09 -7.83 -2.45
C ASP A 54 -3.58 -7.54 -1.02
N ALA A 55 -2.69 -7.51 -0.03
CA ALA A 55 -3.03 -7.15 1.34
C ALA A 55 -3.55 -5.71 1.45
N VAL A 56 -2.94 -4.78 0.72
CA VAL A 56 -3.41 -3.38 0.67
C VAL A 56 -4.78 -3.32 -0.03
N PHE A 57 -4.90 -3.94 -1.19
CA PHE A 57 -6.13 -3.89 -1.99
C PHE A 57 -7.32 -4.57 -1.29
N ALA A 58 -7.08 -5.60 -0.49
CA ALA A 58 -8.13 -6.22 0.31
C ALA A 58 -8.78 -5.22 1.30
N GLU A 59 -7.96 -4.36 1.93
CA GLU A 59 -8.47 -3.29 2.79
C GLU A 59 -9.20 -2.21 2.00
N LEU A 60 -8.71 -1.86 0.80
CA LEU A 60 -9.38 -0.88 -0.06
C LEU A 60 -10.72 -1.40 -0.59
N GLU A 61 -10.80 -2.67 -0.94
CA GLU A 61 -12.06 -3.32 -1.34
C GLU A 61 -13.08 -3.31 -0.20
N ALA A 62 -12.64 -3.59 1.03
CA ALA A 62 -13.50 -3.54 2.21
C ALA A 62 -14.03 -2.11 2.45
N LEU A 63 -13.18 -1.11 2.25
CA LEU A 63 -13.57 0.30 2.36
C LEU A 63 -14.60 0.69 1.28
N ALA A 64 -14.39 0.26 0.04
CA ALA A 64 -15.33 0.47 -1.05
C ALA A 64 -16.67 -0.22 -0.81
N ALA A 65 -16.67 -1.41 -0.21
CA ALA A 65 -17.88 -2.12 0.18
C ALA A 65 -18.71 -1.38 1.24
N GLN A 66 -18.08 -0.49 2.01
CA GLN A 66 -18.75 0.42 2.95
C GLN A 66 -19.31 1.68 2.27
N GLY A 67 -19.15 1.82 0.98
CA GLY A 67 -19.67 2.93 0.19
C GLY A 67 -18.65 4.02 -0.16
N ALA A 68 -17.37 3.82 0.08
CA ALA A 68 -16.33 4.77 -0.30
C ALA A 68 -16.09 4.77 -1.82
N SER A 69 -15.79 5.96 -2.38
CA SER A 69 -15.43 6.14 -3.78
C SER A 69 -14.08 6.86 -3.85
N PHE A 70 -13.15 6.30 -4.58
CA PHE A 70 -11.79 6.83 -4.74
C PHE A 70 -11.08 6.13 -5.90
N VAL A 71 -9.92 6.65 -6.27
CA VAL A 71 -9.01 6.01 -7.22
C VAL A 71 -7.74 5.61 -6.47
N ALA A 72 -7.44 4.34 -6.45
CA ALA A 72 -6.16 3.84 -5.93
C ALA A 72 -5.10 3.93 -7.03
N VAL A 73 -3.89 4.35 -6.66
CA VAL A 73 -2.74 4.44 -7.56
C VAL A 73 -1.62 3.61 -6.96
N SER A 74 -1.23 2.55 -7.64
CA SER A 74 -0.11 1.70 -7.22
C SER A 74 0.85 1.43 -8.40
N GLU A 75 2.07 1.08 -8.07
CA GLU A 75 3.11 0.80 -9.07
C GLU A 75 2.74 -0.40 -9.96
N GLU A 76 2.23 -1.47 -9.37
CA GLU A 76 1.95 -2.72 -10.09
C GLU A 76 0.61 -2.70 -10.83
N ARG A 77 -0.42 -2.11 -10.25
CA ARG A 77 -1.78 -2.11 -10.80
C ARG A 77 -2.16 -0.82 -11.54
N GLY A 78 -1.32 0.21 -11.47
CA GLY A 78 -1.65 1.52 -12.02
C GLY A 78 -2.83 2.15 -11.29
N GLU A 79 -3.75 2.75 -12.01
CA GLU A 79 -4.97 3.35 -11.46
C GLU A 79 -6.12 2.36 -11.42
N VAL A 80 -6.72 2.19 -10.24
CA VAL A 80 -7.88 1.32 -10.01
C VAL A 80 -8.98 2.15 -9.36
N SER A 81 -10.13 2.26 -10.04
CA SER A 81 -11.28 3.00 -9.51
C SER A 81 -12.13 2.11 -8.60
N PHE A 82 -12.52 2.67 -7.46
CA PHE A 82 -13.43 2.05 -6.50
C PHE A 82 -14.69 2.90 -6.37
N GLY A 83 -15.85 2.25 -6.28
CA GLY A 83 -17.12 2.94 -6.28
C GLY A 83 -17.32 3.73 -7.57
N SER A 84 -17.69 5.00 -7.48
CA SER A 84 -17.81 5.89 -8.64
C SER A 84 -16.48 6.57 -9.03
N GLY A 85 -15.37 6.20 -8.41
CA GLY A 85 -14.07 6.84 -8.61
C GLY A 85 -14.01 8.24 -8.01
N GLY A 86 -13.72 9.25 -8.83
CA GLY A 86 -13.69 10.65 -8.44
C GLY A 86 -12.27 11.21 -8.35
N GLU A 87 -12.12 12.31 -7.62
CA GLU A 87 -10.82 13.02 -7.50
C GLU A 87 -9.97 12.55 -6.33
N THR A 88 -10.57 11.90 -5.33
CA THR A 88 -9.82 11.36 -4.19
C THR A 88 -8.87 10.27 -4.65
N ARG A 89 -7.62 10.38 -4.24
CA ARG A 89 -6.55 9.44 -4.57
C ARG A 89 -6.04 8.74 -3.31
N VAL A 90 -5.88 7.42 -3.41
CA VAL A 90 -5.13 6.63 -2.43
C VAL A 90 -3.88 6.14 -3.13
N VAL A 91 -2.76 6.74 -2.84
CA VAL A 91 -1.47 6.44 -3.48
C VAL A 91 -0.70 5.47 -2.59
N ILE A 92 -0.28 4.37 -3.18
CA ILE A 92 0.27 3.23 -2.46
C ILE A 92 1.59 2.81 -3.09
N ASP A 93 2.62 2.65 -2.25
CA ASP A 93 3.76 1.80 -2.54
C ASP A 93 3.76 0.64 -1.54
N PRO A 94 3.33 -0.56 -1.96
CA PRO A 94 3.19 -1.71 -1.06
C PRO A 94 4.51 -2.18 -0.48
N ILE A 95 5.59 -2.09 -1.25
CA ILE A 95 6.96 -2.38 -0.82
C ILE A 95 7.90 -1.40 -1.50
N ASP A 96 8.28 -0.33 -0.80
CA ASP A 96 9.41 0.50 -1.21
C ASP A 96 10.71 -0.19 -0.77
N GLY A 97 11.62 -0.42 -1.70
CA GLY A 97 12.83 -1.20 -1.47
C GLY A 97 12.63 -2.71 -1.67
N SER A 98 11.85 -3.13 -2.66
CA SER A 98 11.55 -4.55 -2.94
C SER A 98 12.80 -5.39 -3.20
N LEU A 99 13.87 -4.81 -3.77
CA LEU A 99 15.15 -5.49 -3.92
C LEU A 99 15.76 -5.89 -2.57
N ASN A 100 15.68 -5.00 -1.58
CA ASN A 100 16.16 -5.29 -0.22
C ASN A 100 15.30 -6.38 0.44
N ALA A 101 13.97 -6.30 0.28
CA ALA A 101 13.07 -7.32 0.79
C ALA A 101 13.36 -8.70 0.20
N ARG A 102 13.62 -8.77 -1.12
CA ARG A 102 14.03 -10.00 -1.80
C ARG A 102 15.29 -10.63 -1.23
N ARG A 103 16.26 -9.77 -0.91
CA ARG A 103 17.57 -10.18 -0.39
C ARG A 103 17.57 -10.36 1.12
N THR A 104 16.41 -10.29 1.77
CA THR A 104 16.26 -10.34 3.22
C THR A 104 17.01 -9.23 3.98
N ILE A 105 17.30 -8.12 3.28
CA ILE A 105 17.87 -6.92 3.89
C ILE A 105 16.73 -6.13 4.52
N PRO A 106 16.77 -5.79 5.80
CA PRO A 106 15.68 -5.14 6.51
C PRO A 106 15.63 -3.62 6.25
N SER A 107 15.61 -3.23 5.00
CA SER A 107 15.50 -1.83 4.57
C SER A 107 14.44 -1.72 3.48
N HIS A 108 13.19 -1.89 3.90
CA HIS A 108 12.01 -1.73 3.04
C HIS A 108 10.84 -1.20 3.84
N SER A 109 9.90 -0.56 3.18
CA SER A 109 8.78 0.13 3.81
C SER A 109 7.49 0.00 3.02
N LEU A 110 6.37 0.27 3.69
CA LEU A 110 5.05 0.49 3.12
C LEU A 110 4.75 1.98 3.19
N SER A 111 4.24 2.57 2.10
CA SER A 111 3.79 3.96 2.07
C SER A 111 2.36 4.06 1.57
N ILE A 112 1.53 4.85 2.25
CA ILE A 112 0.16 5.14 1.85
C ILE A 112 -0.09 6.65 2.03
N ALA A 113 -0.65 7.29 1.00
CA ALA A 113 -1.11 8.66 1.08
C ALA A 113 -2.56 8.77 0.60
N VAL A 114 -3.35 9.60 1.26
CA VAL A 114 -4.73 9.89 0.86
C VAL A 114 -4.84 11.38 0.55
N ALA A 115 -5.23 11.68 -0.69
CA ALA A 115 -5.30 13.04 -1.20
C ALA A 115 -6.68 13.36 -1.77
N SER A 116 -7.13 14.60 -1.61
CA SER A 116 -8.40 15.08 -2.17
C SER A 116 -8.31 15.46 -3.65
N GLY A 117 -7.11 15.44 -4.22
CA GLY A 117 -6.85 15.80 -5.62
C GLY A 117 -5.46 15.37 -6.06
N PRO A 118 -5.00 15.82 -7.24
CA PRO A 118 -3.82 15.27 -7.89
C PRO A 118 -2.48 15.87 -7.43
N SER A 119 -2.48 16.86 -6.55
CA SER A 119 -1.23 17.53 -6.13
C SER A 119 -0.79 17.12 -4.73
N MET A 120 0.49 17.34 -4.42
CA MET A 120 1.01 17.13 -3.07
C MET A 120 0.34 18.01 -2.02
N ALA A 121 -0.16 19.19 -2.41
CA ALA A 121 -0.92 20.08 -1.54
C ALA A 121 -2.29 19.49 -1.13
N ASP A 122 -2.78 18.50 -1.86
CA ASP A 122 -4.07 17.85 -1.60
C ASP A 122 -3.96 16.66 -0.66
N VAL A 123 -2.75 16.29 -0.23
CA VAL A 123 -2.54 15.17 0.69
C VAL A 123 -3.04 15.56 2.09
N GLU A 124 -3.96 14.75 2.63
CA GLU A 124 -4.57 14.97 3.95
C GLU A 124 -4.16 13.90 4.98
N PHE A 125 -3.66 12.78 4.49
CA PHE A 125 -3.17 11.69 5.32
C PHE A 125 -1.93 11.07 4.66
N GLY A 126 -0.94 10.75 5.48
CA GLY A 126 0.26 10.04 5.05
C GLY A 126 0.72 9.04 6.11
N PHE A 127 1.16 7.89 5.65
CA PHE A 127 1.66 6.82 6.50
C PHE A 127 2.87 6.16 5.83
N VAL A 128 3.91 5.93 6.61
CA VAL A 128 5.07 5.12 6.22
C VAL A 128 5.40 4.18 7.37
N HIS A 129 5.57 2.90 7.08
CA HIS A 129 6.07 1.93 8.05
C HIS A 129 7.39 1.36 7.55
N ASP A 130 8.43 1.51 8.36
CA ASP A 130 9.76 0.91 8.14
C ASP A 130 9.82 -0.46 8.81
N PHE A 131 9.89 -1.52 8.01
CA PHE A 131 9.96 -2.89 8.52
C PHE A 131 11.32 -3.23 9.14
N GLY A 132 12.39 -2.52 8.77
CA GLY A 132 13.70 -2.71 9.37
C GLY A 132 13.77 -2.25 10.82
N ALA A 133 13.31 -1.03 11.08
CA ALA A 133 13.21 -0.46 12.42
C ALA A 133 11.93 -0.89 13.16
N ASP A 134 10.96 -1.44 12.44
CA ASP A 134 9.61 -1.77 12.92
C ASP A 134 8.89 -0.57 13.52
N GLU A 135 8.98 0.55 12.84
CA GLU A 135 8.42 1.83 13.25
C GLU A 135 7.56 2.41 12.14
N GLY A 136 6.45 3.05 12.52
CA GLY A 136 5.57 3.76 11.63
C GLY A 136 5.48 5.24 11.95
N LEU A 137 5.34 6.06 10.91
CA LEU A 137 5.03 7.48 10.99
C LEU A 137 3.68 7.73 10.32
N LEU A 138 2.78 8.39 11.04
CA LEU A 138 1.46 8.77 10.55
C LEU A 138 1.29 10.27 10.68
N LEU A 139 0.90 10.90 9.57
CA LEU A 139 0.60 12.33 9.52
C LEU A 139 -0.83 12.53 9.03
N ARG A 140 -1.55 13.43 9.67
CA ARG A 140 -2.88 13.87 9.26
C ARG A 140 -2.95 15.38 9.30
N TRP A 141 -3.38 15.99 8.19
CA TRP A 141 -3.64 17.41 8.11
C TRP A 141 -5.15 17.66 8.23
N HIS A 142 -5.51 18.56 9.12
CA HIS A 142 -6.87 19.08 9.17
C HIS A 142 -6.92 20.38 8.37
N ARG A 143 -7.76 20.43 7.37
CA ARG A 143 -8.09 21.72 6.75
C ARG A 143 -8.86 22.54 7.77
N SER A 144 -8.34 23.71 8.12
CA SER A 144 -9.02 24.69 8.93
C SER A 144 -10.12 25.40 8.13
#